data_bb671bb2337d1cec14c5bd17939182dc
#
_entry.id   bb671bb2337d1cec14c5bd17939182dc
#
_cell.length_a   1.000
_cell.length_b   1.000
_cell.length_c   1.000
_cell.angle_alpha   90.00
_cell.angle_beta   90.00
_cell.angle_gamma   90.00
#
_symmetry.space_group_name_H-M   'P 1'
#
loop_
_entity.id
_entity.type
_entity.pdbx_description
1 polymer ?
#
loop_
_entity_poly.entity_id
_entity_poly.type
_entity_poly.pdbx_seq_one_letter_code
_entity_poly.pdbx_strand_id
1 'polypeptide(L)'
;MKFKATVNVRLRGSVSDAAGNAVINNTNRVTEGLKSNLLRIGKVIDYWFEAEDYETAEEELYKLSDLLLSNTVIEDWSYELCETEETGIGNISNSNAGTSKHHLFE
;
A
#
# COMPACT_ATOMS: atom_id res chain seq x y z
N MET A 1 -6.33 -20.44 8.68
CA MET A 1 -7.19 -19.24 8.67
C MET A 1 -6.87 -18.41 7.43
N LYS A 2 -7.88 -17.81 6.90
CA LYS A 2 -7.76 -17.01 5.67
C LYS A 2 -7.67 -15.54 6.00
N PHE A 3 -6.79 -14.84 5.28
CA PHE A 3 -6.53 -13.43 5.51
C PHE A 3 -6.50 -12.65 4.21
N LYS A 4 -6.80 -11.38 4.33
CA LYS A 4 -6.59 -10.42 3.24
C LYS A 4 -5.75 -9.27 3.76
N ALA A 5 -4.70 -8.94 3.03
CA ALA A 5 -3.86 -7.81 3.33
C ALA A 5 -3.93 -6.78 2.20
N THR A 6 -3.86 -5.53 2.59
CA THR A 6 -3.68 -4.43 1.64
C THR A 6 -2.36 -3.76 2.00
N VAL A 7 -1.38 -3.86 1.13
CA VAL A 7 -0.05 -3.30 1.37
C VAL A 7 0.12 -2.07 0.51
N ASN A 8 0.41 -0.95 1.15
CA ASN A 8 0.65 0.33 0.48
C ASN A 8 2.15 0.58 0.43
N VAL A 9 2.67 0.87 -0.75
CA VAL A 9 4.09 1.11 -0.95
C VAL A 9 4.26 2.48 -1.60
N ARG A 10 5.13 3.31 -1.01
CA ARG A 10 5.38 4.67 -1.50
C ARG A 10 6.85 4.97 -1.48
N LEU A 11 7.28 5.85 -2.38
CA LEU A 11 8.63 6.39 -2.33
C LEU A 11 8.80 7.21 -1.05
N ARG A 12 9.97 7.12 -0.43
CA ARG A 12 10.31 7.95 0.72
C ARG A 12 10.26 9.42 0.34
N GLY A 13 9.92 10.27 1.30
CA GLY A 13 9.77 11.70 1.05
C GLY A 13 11.00 12.35 0.42
N SER A 14 12.19 11.83 0.74
CA SER A 14 13.45 12.36 0.22
C SER A 14 13.78 11.91 -1.21
N VAL A 15 13.01 10.97 -1.75
CA VAL A 15 13.26 10.42 -3.08
C VAL A 15 12.39 11.15 -4.09
N SER A 16 13.00 11.59 -5.19
CA SER A 16 12.27 12.26 -6.26
C SER A 16 11.32 11.29 -6.97
N ASP A 17 10.11 11.73 -7.20
CA ASP A 17 9.07 10.93 -7.86
C ASP A 17 8.85 11.44 -9.27
N ALA A 18 9.57 10.86 -10.22
CA ALA A 18 9.48 11.28 -11.62
C ALA A 18 8.06 11.08 -12.18
N ALA A 19 7.40 9.99 -11.81
CA ALA A 19 6.04 9.71 -12.26
C ALA A 19 5.06 10.75 -11.70
N GLY A 20 5.17 11.06 -10.42
CA GLY A 20 4.32 12.06 -9.79
C GLY A 20 4.55 13.44 -10.39
N ASN A 21 5.81 13.78 -10.65
CA ASN A 21 6.15 15.06 -11.27
C ASN A 21 5.60 15.17 -12.68
N ALA A 22 5.61 14.08 -13.44
CA ALA A 22 5.05 14.07 -14.78
C ALA A 22 3.55 14.32 -14.76
N VAL A 23 2.84 13.71 -13.80
CA VAL A 23 1.40 13.89 -13.69
C VAL A 23 1.06 15.31 -13.23
N ILE A 24 1.76 15.83 -12.22
CA ILE A 24 1.44 17.15 -11.68
C ILE A 24 1.60 18.24 -12.70
N ASN A 25 2.54 18.11 -13.63
CA ASN A 25 2.76 19.09 -14.68
C ASN A 25 1.56 19.18 -15.64
N ASN A 26 0.67 18.22 -15.62
CA ASN A 26 -0.50 18.18 -16.49
C ASN A 26 -1.81 18.46 -15.78
N THR A 27 -1.81 18.66 -14.47
CA THR A 27 -3.07 18.83 -13.74
C THR A 27 -3.82 20.08 -14.17
N ASN A 28 -3.11 21.18 -14.45
CA ASN A 28 -3.74 22.43 -14.87
C ASN A 28 -4.34 22.37 -16.27
N ARG A 29 -3.98 21.37 -17.06
CA ARG A 29 -4.57 21.17 -18.38
C ARG A 29 -5.95 20.55 -18.29
N VAL A 30 -6.25 19.89 -17.20
CA VAL A 30 -7.52 19.16 -16.99
C VAL A 30 -8.46 19.95 -16.07
N THR A 31 -7.90 20.65 -15.10
CA THR A 31 -8.70 21.38 -14.12
C THR A 31 -8.26 22.84 -14.03
N GLU A 32 -9.25 23.72 -13.83
CA GLU A 32 -8.98 25.15 -13.71
C GLU A 32 -8.99 25.62 -12.26
N GLY A 33 -9.67 24.90 -11.39
CA GLY A 33 -9.86 25.31 -10.00
C GLY A 33 -8.84 24.81 -9.02
N LEU A 34 -7.83 24.05 -9.47
CA LEU A 34 -6.85 23.46 -8.58
C LEU A 34 -5.47 24.11 -8.74
N LYS A 35 -4.84 24.36 -7.61
CA LYS A 35 -3.46 24.76 -7.57
C LYS A 35 -2.66 23.58 -7.03
N SER A 36 -1.93 22.90 -7.89
CA SER A 36 -1.23 21.68 -7.53
C SER A 36 0.11 21.98 -6.87
N ASN A 37 0.32 21.46 -5.67
CA ASN A 37 1.55 21.70 -4.91
C ASN A 37 2.49 20.51 -4.94
N LEU A 38 1.94 19.30 -4.80
CA LEU A 38 2.74 18.08 -4.77
C LEU A 38 1.85 16.90 -5.14
N LEU A 39 2.42 15.99 -5.91
CA LEU A 39 1.72 14.76 -6.28
C LEU A 39 2.72 13.61 -6.19
N ARG A 40 2.36 12.60 -5.44
CA ARG A 40 3.19 11.42 -5.23
C ARG A 40 2.43 10.19 -5.69
N ILE A 41 3.11 9.28 -6.34
CA ILE A 41 2.50 8.04 -6.84
C ILE A 41 3.09 6.85 -6.11
N GLY A 42 2.24 5.96 -5.67
CA GLY A 42 2.63 4.72 -5.05
C GLY A 42 1.86 3.57 -5.62
N LYS A 43 1.95 2.42 -4.98
CA LYS A 43 1.21 1.23 -5.41
C LYS A 43 0.50 0.60 -4.22
N VAL A 44 -0.58 -0.10 -4.53
CA VAL A 44 -1.36 -0.86 -3.55
C VAL A 44 -1.33 -2.30 -4.00
N ILE A 45 -1.02 -3.19 -3.06
CA ILE A 45 -0.97 -4.63 -3.33
C ILE A 45 -2.07 -5.28 -2.51
N ASP A 46 -3.00 -5.96 -3.17
CA ASP A 46 -4.03 -6.74 -2.51
C ASP A 46 -3.59 -8.20 -2.49
N TYR A 47 -3.54 -8.79 -1.31
CA TYR A 47 -2.96 -10.10 -1.13
C TYR A 47 -3.85 -10.96 -0.25
N TRP A 48 -4.32 -12.08 -0.79
CA TRP A 48 -5.11 -13.07 -0.07
C TRP A 48 -4.23 -14.27 0.23
N PHE A 49 -4.22 -14.71 1.47
CA PHE A 49 -3.34 -15.81 1.87
C PHE A 49 -3.91 -16.54 3.08
N GLU A 50 -3.27 -17.65 3.42
CA GLU A 50 -3.65 -18.45 4.57
C GLU A 50 -2.47 -18.56 5.52
N ALA A 51 -2.76 -18.58 6.80
CA ALA A 51 -1.78 -18.76 7.84
C ALA A 51 -2.42 -19.46 9.02
N GLU A 52 -1.59 -19.96 9.91
CA GLU A 52 -2.05 -20.74 11.05
C GLU A 52 -2.88 -19.91 12.02
N ASP A 53 -2.45 -18.69 12.27
CA ASP A 53 -3.14 -17.76 13.15
C ASP A 53 -2.79 -16.31 12.75
N TYR A 54 -3.42 -15.36 13.44
CA TYR A 54 -3.22 -13.95 13.13
C TYR A 54 -1.78 -13.49 13.40
N GLU A 55 -1.20 -13.96 14.49
CA GLU A 55 0.16 -13.57 14.84
C GLU A 55 1.16 -14.01 13.78
N THR A 56 1.05 -15.25 13.33
CA THR A 56 1.89 -15.76 12.24
C THR A 56 1.66 -14.99 10.96
N ALA A 57 0.39 -14.71 10.64
CA ALA A 57 0.05 -13.93 9.45
C ALA A 57 0.71 -12.56 9.48
N GLU A 58 0.65 -11.89 10.63
CA GLU A 58 1.22 -10.56 10.78
C GLU A 58 2.74 -10.57 10.67
N GLU A 59 3.40 -11.51 11.34
CA GLU A 59 4.86 -11.62 11.29
C GLU A 59 5.36 -11.90 9.88
N GLU A 60 4.71 -12.83 9.19
CA GLU A 60 5.15 -13.21 7.85
C GLU A 60 4.84 -12.12 6.83
N LEU A 61 3.71 -11.43 7.00
CA LEU A 61 3.36 -10.29 6.15
C LEU A 61 4.36 -9.15 6.30
N TYR A 62 4.82 -8.90 7.54
CA TYR A 62 5.84 -7.90 7.78
C TYR A 62 7.12 -8.23 7.00
N LYS A 63 7.59 -9.45 7.11
CA LYS A 63 8.78 -9.90 6.38
C LYS A 63 8.60 -9.78 4.88
N LEU A 64 7.45 -10.20 4.38
CA LEU A 64 7.17 -10.18 2.96
C LEU A 64 7.16 -8.74 2.44
N SER A 65 6.52 -7.83 3.16
CA SER A 65 6.45 -6.43 2.79
C SER A 65 7.83 -5.79 2.75
N ASP A 66 8.65 -6.11 3.74
CA ASP A 66 9.97 -5.52 3.87
C ASP A 66 10.99 -6.10 2.90
N LEU A 67 10.92 -7.40 2.64
CA LEU A 67 11.94 -8.09 1.88
C LEU A 67 11.61 -8.32 0.40
N LEU A 68 10.32 -8.33 0.05
CA LEU A 68 9.90 -8.65 -1.31
C LEU A 68 9.01 -7.59 -1.95
N LEU A 69 8.00 -7.12 -1.22
CA LEU A 69 6.97 -6.26 -1.83
C LEU A 69 7.42 -4.81 -1.99
N SER A 70 8.45 -4.41 -1.30
CA SER A 70 8.98 -3.05 -1.41
C SER A 70 10.50 -3.08 -1.51
N ASN A 71 11.05 -1.97 -2.00
CA ASN A 71 12.49 -1.73 -1.98
C ASN A 71 12.76 -0.70 -0.88
N THR A 72 13.13 -1.18 0.31
CA THR A 72 13.25 -0.31 1.49
C THR A 72 14.40 0.69 1.42
N VAL A 73 15.25 0.60 0.40
CA VAL A 73 16.25 1.63 0.15
C VAL A 73 15.56 2.95 -0.24
N ILE A 74 14.50 2.86 -1.02
CA ILE A 74 13.81 4.03 -1.56
C ILE A 74 12.32 4.10 -1.22
N GLU A 75 11.75 3.05 -0.66
CA GLU A 75 10.30 2.97 -0.41
C GLU A 75 9.99 2.71 1.06
N ASP A 76 8.86 3.26 1.49
CA ASP A 76 8.23 2.94 2.75
C ASP A 76 6.98 2.12 2.46
N TRP A 77 6.54 1.35 3.44
CA TRP A 77 5.33 0.55 3.29
C TRP A 77 4.49 0.58 4.56
N SER A 78 3.21 0.27 4.37
CA SER A 78 2.27 0.03 5.47
C SER A 78 1.32 -1.05 5.02
N TYR A 79 0.61 -1.67 5.95
CA TYR A 79 -0.41 -2.63 5.57
C TYR A 79 -1.61 -2.58 6.51
N GLU A 80 -2.71 -3.12 5.99
CA GLU A 80 -3.88 -3.45 6.77
C GLU A 80 -4.10 -4.93 6.59
N LEU A 81 -4.36 -5.63 7.69
CA LEU A 81 -4.53 -7.07 7.68
C LEU A 81 -5.83 -7.43 8.37
N CYS A 82 -6.64 -8.25 7.73
CA CYS A 82 -7.86 -8.74 8.32
C CYS A 82 -8.11 -10.21 7.96
N GLU A 83 -8.80 -10.88 8.86
CA GLU A 83 -9.27 -12.24 8.61
C GLU A 83 -10.47 -12.16 7.68
N THR A 84 -10.60 -13.10 6.77
CA THR A 84 -11.68 -13.10 5.81
C THR A 84 -12.09 -14.52 5.44
N GLU A 85 -13.34 -14.69 5.03
CA GLU A 85 -13.80 -15.94 4.46
C GLU A 85 -13.55 -16.02 2.97
N GLU A 86 -13.13 -14.93 2.37
CA GLU A 86 -12.97 -14.83 0.93
C GLU A 86 -11.58 -15.26 0.50
N THR A 87 -11.49 -15.74 -0.72
CA THR A 87 -10.24 -16.26 -1.26
C THR A 87 -9.79 -15.53 -2.52
N GLY A 88 -10.35 -14.37 -2.79
CA GLY A 88 -9.98 -13.66 -3.98
C GLY A 88 -10.69 -12.35 -4.18
N ILE A 89 -10.60 -11.83 -5.38
CA ILE A 89 -10.87 -10.46 -5.73
C ILE A 89 -12.34 -10.02 -5.67
N GLY A 90 -13.26 -10.98 -5.52
CA GLY A 90 -14.68 -10.70 -5.64
C GLY A 90 -15.24 -9.67 -4.67
N ASN A 91 -14.60 -9.45 -3.52
CA ASN A 91 -15.12 -8.57 -2.48
C ASN A 91 -14.08 -7.58 -1.96
N ILE A 92 -13.31 -7.05 -2.84
CA ILE A 92 -12.29 -6.06 -2.52
C ILE A 92 -12.84 -4.86 -1.75
N SER A 93 -14.07 -4.46 -2.05
CA SER A 93 -14.67 -3.30 -1.42
C SER A 93 -14.93 -3.45 0.08
N ASN A 94 -14.86 -4.65 0.60
CA ASN A 94 -15.15 -4.93 2.00
C ASN A 94 -13.91 -5.10 2.87
N SER A 95 -12.78 -4.70 2.39
CA SER A 95 -11.50 -5.02 3.01
C SER A 95 -11.01 -4.01 4.03
N ASN A 96 -11.88 -3.22 4.61
CA ASN A 96 -11.46 -2.10 5.48
C ASN A 96 -11.28 -2.46 6.94
N ALA A 97 -11.84 -3.55 7.39
CA ALA A 97 -11.73 -3.94 8.79
C ALA A 97 -10.39 -4.62 9.02
N GLY A 98 -9.69 -4.22 10.07
CA GLY A 98 -8.44 -4.88 10.39
C GLY A 98 -7.44 -3.97 11.03
N THR A 99 -6.26 -4.50 11.24
CA THR A 99 -5.16 -3.82 11.90
C THR A 99 -4.27 -3.15 10.87
N SER A 100 -3.90 -1.91 11.14
CA SER A 100 -2.95 -1.18 10.31
C SER A 100 -1.59 -1.16 10.95
N LYS A 101 -0.57 -1.45 10.18
CA LYS A 101 0.83 -1.33 10.60
C LYS A 101 1.58 -0.50 9.57
N HIS A 102 2.56 0.23 10.04
CA HIS A 102 3.32 1.14 9.20
C HIS A 102 4.81 0.94 9.38
N HIS A 103 5.55 1.19 8.32
CA HIS A 103 7.00 1.21 8.36
C HIS A 103 7.46 2.50 7.70
N LEU A 104 7.88 3.47 8.52
CA LEU A 104 8.46 4.75 8.10
C LEU A 104 7.59 5.60 7.19
N PHE A 105 6.27 5.49 7.29
CA PHE A 105 5.40 6.38 6.54
C PHE A 105 5.46 7.79 7.13
N GLU A 106 5.67 8.72 6.26
CA GLU A 106 5.67 10.14 6.59
C GLU A 106 4.41 10.81 6.09
#